data_592a8895072c13aaab06b79d004410b1
#
_entry.id   592a8895072c13aaab06b79d004410b1
#
_cell.length_a   1.000
_cell.length_b   1.000
_cell.length_c   1.000
_cell.angle_alpha   90.00
_cell.angle_beta   90.00
_cell.angle_gamma   90.00
#
_symmetry.space_group_name_H-M   'P 1'
#
loop_
_entity.id
_entity.type
_entity.pdbx_description
1 polymer ?
#
loop_
_entity_poly.entity_id
_entity_poly.type
_entity_poly.pdbx_seq_one_letter_code
_entity_poly.pdbx_strand_id
1 'polypeptide(L)'
;DAVVDYLPSPSDIGFVEGIKDGSDEKIQIPNTTEEPFAALAFKVATDPFVGQITFCRLYCGNLSSGATILNSSRNQKERIGRMLLMHSNTREEIKEAKAGDIVALVGMKNVTTGDTLCDTSKPVILEKMEFPDPVIEVAVEPKTKADYEKMGQALGRLAQEDPSFRVATDEESGQT
;
A
#
# COMPACT_ATOMS: atom_id res chain seq x y z
N ASP A 1 -23.46 -0.66 15.15
CA ASP A 1 -24.17 0.53 15.62
C ASP A 1 -23.23 1.74 15.65
N ALA A 2 -22.31 1.92 16.64
CA ALA A 2 -21.50 3.16 16.77
C ALA A 2 -20.68 3.52 15.53
N VAL A 3 -20.13 2.57 14.79
CA VAL A 3 -19.39 2.83 13.54
C VAL A 3 -20.32 3.41 12.47
N VAL A 4 -21.52 2.83 12.34
CA VAL A 4 -22.51 3.28 11.34
C VAL A 4 -23.10 4.64 11.73
N ASP A 5 -23.31 4.86 13.04
CA ASP A 5 -24.00 6.05 13.53
C ASP A 5 -23.09 7.30 13.63
N TYR A 6 -21.77 7.10 13.86
CA TYR A 6 -20.86 8.20 14.21
C TYR A 6 -19.66 8.39 13.27
N LEU A 7 -19.34 7.42 12.41
CA LEU A 7 -18.24 7.59 11.43
C LEU A 7 -18.80 7.99 10.07
N PRO A 8 -18.17 8.98 9.39
CA PRO A 8 -18.63 9.40 8.07
C PRO A 8 -18.38 8.30 7.04
N SER A 9 -19.33 8.12 6.14
CA SER A 9 -19.14 7.29 4.96
C SER A 9 -18.29 8.02 3.90
N PRO A 10 -17.74 7.31 2.90
CA PRO A 10 -17.05 7.95 1.79
C PRO A 10 -17.87 9.01 1.06
N SER A 11 -19.19 8.80 0.94
CA SER A 11 -20.11 9.75 0.31
C SER A 11 -20.34 11.01 1.16
N ASP A 12 -20.24 10.92 2.49
CA ASP A 12 -20.40 12.07 3.38
C ASP A 12 -19.19 13.02 3.28
N ILE A 13 -18.00 12.48 3.04
CA ILE A 13 -16.77 13.27 2.88
C ILE A 13 -16.69 13.90 1.49
N GLY A 14 -17.19 13.21 0.45
CA GLY A 14 -17.34 13.69 -0.91
C GLY A 14 -16.06 13.75 -1.75
N PHE A 15 -14.94 14.22 -1.21
CA PHE A 15 -13.64 14.26 -1.92
C PHE A 15 -12.47 14.09 -0.95
N VAL A 16 -11.31 13.74 -1.50
CA VAL A 16 -10.02 13.77 -0.80
C VAL A 16 -9.05 14.70 -1.52
N GLU A 17 -8.13 15.30 -0.78
CA GLU A 17 -7.08 16.12 -1.37
C GLU A 17 -5.98 15.22 -1.94
N GLY A 18 -5.42 15.64 -3.06
CA GLY A 18 -4.25 15.04 -3.67
C GLY A 18 -3.41 16.11 -4.35
N ILE A 19 -2.27 15.69 -4.86
CA ILE A 19 -1.35 16.53 -5.61
C ILE A 19 -1.27 15.98 -7.02
N LYS A 20 -1.30 16.87 -8.00
CA LYS A 20 -1.08 16.48 -9.39
C LYS A 20 0.37 16.05 -9.59
N ASP A 21 0.59 14.89 -10.18
CA ASP A 21 1.93 14.36 -10.40
C ASP A 21 2.81 15.36 -11.18
N GLY A 22 4.04 15.55 -10.69
CA GLY A 22 5.00 16.50 -11.25
C GLY A 22 4.73 17.98 -10.97
N SER A 23 3.81 18.31 -10.07
CA SER A 23 3.54 19.68 -9.61
C SER A 23 3.16 19.71 -8.14
N ASP A 24 3.23 20.88 -7.49
CA ASP A 24 2.71 21.10 -6.14
C ASP A 24 1.23 21.55 -6.14
N GLU A 25 0.54 21.40 -7.27
CA GLU A 25 -0.85 21.83 -7.41
C GLU A 25 -1.77 20.86 -6.65
N LYS A 26 -2.46 21.38 -5.66
CA LYS A 26 -3.48 20.63 -4.91
C LYS A 26 -4.72 20.44 -5.78
N ILE A 27 -5.21 19.24 -5.83
CA ILE A 27 -6.44 18.86 -6.55
C ILE A 27 -7.41 18.15 -5.61
N GLN A 28 -8.69 18.28 -5.90
CA GLN A 28 -9.73 17.51 -5.24
C GLN A 28 -10.05 16.26 -6.06
N ILE A 29 -10.04 15.12 -5.42
CA ILE A 29 -10.35 13.81 -6.00
C ILE A 29 -11.70 13.40 -5.46
N PRO A 30 -12.77 13.47 -6.26
CA PRO A 30 -14.11 13.17 -5.80
C PRO A 30 -14.30 11.66 -5.57
N ASN A 31 -15.08 11.31 -4.57
CA ASN A 31 -15.43 9.93 -4.31
C ASN A 31 -16.56 9.47 -5.24
N THR A 32 -16.21 9.17 -6.49
CA THR A 32 -17.14 8.75 -7.54
C THR A 32 -16.52 7.63 -8.39
N THR A 33 -17.38 6.84 -9.00
CA THR A 33 -16.99 5.79 -9.96
C THR A 33 -16.77 6.29 -11.39
N GLU A 34 -17.12 7.52 -11.69
CA GLU A 34 -17.08 8.09 -13.04
C GLU A 34 -15.71 8.66 -13.42
N GLU A 35 -14.90 8.99 -12.43
CA GLU A 35 -13.57 9.54 -12.61
C GLU A 35 -12.49 8.43 -12.69
N PRO A 36 -11.29 8.74 -13.19
CA PRO A 36 -10.17 7.79 -13.21
C PRO A 36 -9.80 7.26 -11.83
N PHE A 37 -9.38 6.01 -11.78
CA PHE A 37 -9.02 5.30 -10.57
C PHE A 37 -7.93 5.99 -9.76
N ALA A 38 -8.13 6.07 -8.45
CA ALA A 38 -7.13 6.49 -7.47
C ALA A 38 -7.34 5.75 -6.14
N ALA A 39 -6.27 5.19 -5.59
CA ALA A 39 -6.27 4.44 -4.34
C ALA A 39 -4.98 4.65 -3.54
N LEU A 40 -5.07 4.45 -2.25
CA LEU A 40 -3.93 4.43 -1.33
C LEU A 40 -3.65 3.01 -0.87
N ALA A 41 -2.41 2.56 -1.05
CA ALA A 41 -1.89 1.33 -0.46
C ALA A 41 -1.54 1.62 1.01
N PHE A 42 -2.48 1.39 1.93
CA PHE A 42 -2.31 1.77 3.33
C PHE A 42 -1.64 0.71 4.19
N LYS A 43 -1.55 -0.53 3.71
CA LYS A 43 -0.87 -1.62 4.40
C LYS A 43 -0.38 -2.67 3.42
N VAL A 44 0.85 -3.11 3.62
CA VAL A 44 1.43 -4.29 2.97
C VAL A 44 1.64 -5.37 4.02
N ALA A 45 1.33 -6.60 3.70
CA ALA A 45 1.53 -7.76 4.56
C ALA A 45 2.00 -8.97 3.75
N THR A 46 2.79 -9.82 4.38
CA THR A 46 3.22 -11.10 3.77
C THR A 46 2.33 -12.23 4.26
N ASP A 47 1.65 -12.88 3.33
CA ASP A 47 0.83 -14.06 3.60
C ASP A 47 1.59 -15.32 3.21
N PRO A 48 1.59 -16.37 4.06
CA PRO A 48 2.34 -17.60 3.79
C PRO A 48 1.86 -18.38 2.58
N PHE A 49 0.62 -18.17 2.10
CA PHE A 49 0.02 -18.91 1.00
C PHE A 49 -0.01 -18.16 -0.33
N VAL A 50 -0.25 -16.86 -0.28
CA VAL A 50 -0.39 -16.04 -1.50
C VAL A 50 0.75 -15.05 -1.71
N GLY A 51 1.67 -14.95 -0.76
CA GLY A 51 2.79 -14.02 -0.80
C GLY A 51 2.39 -12.61 -0.36
N GLN A 52 2.93 -11.60 -1.01
CA GLN A 52 2.66 -10.21 -0.67
C GLN A 52 1.22 -9.83 -0.99
N ILE A 53 0.54 -9.28 0.00
CA ILE A 53 -0.82 -8.71 -0.09
C ILE A 53 -0.71 -7.22 0.18
N THR A 54 -1.29 -6.41 -0.70
CA THR A 54 -1.37 -4.97 -0.57
C THR A 54 -2.81 -4.56 -0.31
N PHE A 55 -3.10 -4.03 0.86
CA PHE A 55 -4.42 -3.50 1.20
C PHE A 55 -4.56 -2.07 0.69
N CYS A 56 -5.57 -1.85 -0.12
CA CYS A 56 -5.82 -0.57 -0.77
C CYS A 56 -7.21 -0.04 -0.44
N ARG A 57 -7.28 1.27 -0.15
CA ARG A 57 -8.53 2.03 -0.11
C ARG A 57 -8.72 2.73 -1.45
N LEU A 58 -9.81 2.42 -2.13
CA LEU A 58 -10.19 3.13 -3.36
C LEU A 58 -10.90 4.44 -3.00
N TYR A 59 -10.35 5.55 -3.45
CA TYR A 59 -10.95 6.87 -3.25
C TYR A 59 -11.75 7.32 -4.46
N CYS A 60 -11.37 6.88 -5.66
CA CYS A 60 -11.99 7.30 -6.91
C CYS A 60 -11.97 6.19 -7.94
N GLY A 61 -12.94 6.20 -8.85
CA GLY A 61 -13.00 5.32 -10.00
C GLY A 61 -13.34 3.87 -9.70
N ASN A 62 -13.01 3.03 -10.66
CA ASN A 62 -13.21 1.58 -10.62
C ASN A 62 -11.90 0.87 -10.92
N LEU A 63 -11.72 -0.30 -10.32
CA LEU A 63 -10.55 -1.14 -10.49
C LEU A 63 -10.98 -2.54 -10.90
N SER A 64 -10.37 -3.08 -11.96
CA SER A 64 -10.63 -4.43 -12.44
C SER A 64 -9.42 -5.34 -12.26
N SER A 65 -9.65 -6.61 -11.97
CA SER A 65 -8.60 -7.63 -11.92
C SER A 65 -7.87 -7.73 -13.26
N GLY A 66 -6.54 -7.84 -13.21
CA GLY A 66 -5.70 -7.88 -14.41
C GLY A 66 -5.37 -6.52 -15.03
N ALA A 67 -5.93 -5.42 -14.52
CA ALA A 67 -5.64 -4.07 -15.00
C ALA A 67 -4.16 -3.69 -14.77
N THR A 68 -3.67 -2.79 -15.62
CA THR A 68 -2.38 -2.15 -15.44
C THR A 68 -2.61 -0.76 -14.86
N ILE A 69 -1.99 -0.48 -13.73
CA ILE A 69 -2.09 0.78 -12.99
C ILE A 69 -0.72 1.43 -12.85
N LEU A 70 -0.70 2.68 -12.46
CA LEU A 70 0.51 3.42 -12.13
C LEU A 70 0.65 3.51 -10.60
N ASN A 71 1.79 3.11 -10.07
CA ASN A 71 2.25 3.54 -8.77
C ASN A 71 2.91 4.92 -8.96
N SER A 72 2.17 5.99 -8.68
CA SER A 72 2.64 7.35 -8.89
C SER A 72 3.72 7.77 -7.90
N SER A 73 3.71 7.23 -6.69
CA SER A 73 4.76 7.50 -5.70
C SER A 73 6.15 7.03 -6.15
N ARG A 74 6.21 6.04 -7.04
CA ARG A 74 7.46 5.44 -7.57
C ARG A 74 7.62 5.60 -9.07
N ASN A 75 6.62 6.15 -9.74
CA ASN A 75 6.55 6.26 -11.21
C ASN A 75 6.76 4.90 -11.92
N GLN A 76 6.11 3.86 -11.42
CA GLN A 76 6.23 2.50 -11.94
C GLN A 76 4.85 1.93 -12.29
N LYS A 77 4.77 1.24 -13.43
CA LYS A 77 3.55 0.51 -13.81
C LYS A 77 3.52 -0.83 -13.12
N GLU A 78 2.39 -1.13 -12.50
CA GLU A 78 2.12 -2.40 -11.84
C GLU A 78 0.91 -3.08 -12.50
N ARG A 79 0.94 -4.40 -12.53
CA ARG A 79 -0.20 -5.20 -13.00
C ARG A 79 -0.86 -5.87 -11.81
N ILE A 80 -2.15 -5.68 -11.67
CA ILE A 80 -2.94 -6.34 -10.64
C ILE A 80 -3.11 -7.81 -11.02
N GLY A 81 -2.72 -8.70 -10.12
CA GLY A 81 -2.97 -10.12 -10.27
C GLY A 81 -4.42 -10.45 -9.89
N ARG A 82 -4.66 -10.80 -8.64
CA ARG A 82 -5.99 -11.07 -8.08
C ARG A 82 -6.39 -9.97 -7.13
N MET A 83 -7.70 -9.75 -7.02
CA MET A 83 -8.29 -8.88 -6.01
C MET A 83 -9.11 -9.73 -5.04
N LEU A 84 -8.95 -9.46 -3.76
CA LEU A 84 -9.62 -10.19 -2.69
C LEU A 84 -10.38 -9.22 -1.80
N LEU A 85 -11.60 -9.59 -1.45
CA LEU A 85 -12.33 -9.02 -0.34
C LEU A 85 -12.02 -9.84 0.91
N MET A 86 -11.59 -9.17 1.97
CA MET A 86 -11.17 -9.85 3.19
C MET A 86 -12.24 -9.74 4.28
N HIS A 87 -12.66 -10.87 4.81
CA HIS A 87 -13.53 -10.98 5.97
C HIS A 87 -12.82 -11.79 7.04
N SER A 88 -12.13 -11.12 7.97
CA SER A 88 -11.23 -11.78 8.92
C SER A 88 -10.20 -12.65 8.16
N ASN A 89 -10.21 -13.97 8.35
CA ASN A 89 -9.34 -14.91 7.66
C ASN A 89 -9.92 -15.47 6.35
N THR A 90 -11.17 -15.12 6.02
CA THR A 90 -11.82 -15.58 4.79
C THR A 90 -11.46 -14.64 3.64
N ARG A 91 -11.12 -15.21 2.50
CA ARG A 91 -10.73 -14.52 1.27
C ARG A 91 -11.75 -14.82 0.20
N GLU A 92 -12.38 -13.78 -0.32
CA GLU A 92 -13.29 -13.87 -1.45
C GLU A 92 -12.66 -13.18 -2.66
N GLU A 93 -12.52 -13.90 -3.76
CA GLU A 93 -11.96 -13.34 -4.99
C GLU A 93 -13.02 -12.50 -5.70
N ILE A 94 -12.69 -11.24 -5.98
CA ILE A 94 -13.55 -10.30 -6.68
C ILE A 94 -12.91 -9.86 -8.00
N LYS A 95 -13.75 -9.52 -8.98
CA LYS A 95 -13.28 -9.07 -10.30
C LYS A 95 -13.21 -7.57 -10.43
N GLU A 96 -14.03 -6.86 -9.67
CA GLU A 96 -14.15 -5.40 -9.71
C GLU A 96 -14.26 -4.83 -8.31
N ALA A 97 -13.72 -3.63 -8.12
CA ALA A 97 -13.83 -2.81 -6.93
C ALA A 97 -14.12 -1.37 -7.32
N LYS A 98 -14.79 -0.63 -6.44
CA LYS A 98 -15.28 0.74 -6.70
C LYS A 98 -14.77 1.73 -5.66
N ALA A 99 -14.87 3.01 -5.99
CA ALA A 99 -14.65 4.09 -5.04
C ALA A 99 -15.39 3.82 -3.72
N GLY A 100 -14.68 3.93 -2.59
CA GLY A 100 -15.17 3.60 -1.25
C GLY A 100 -14.80 2.20 -0.76
N ASP A 101 -14.44 1.27 -1.63
CA ASP A 101 -14.07 -0.08 -1.22
C ASP A 101 -12.67 -0.16 -0.60
N ILE A 102 -12.47 -1.15 0.25
CA ILE A 102 -11.17 -1.60 0.74
C ILE A 102 -10.95 -3.00 0.20
N VAL A 103 -9.87 -3.18 -0.56
CA VAL A 103 -9.54 -4.45 -1.20
C VAL A 103 -8.10 -4.87 -0.94
N ALA A 104 -7.85 -6.16 -1.05
CA ALA A 104 -6.53 -6.72 -0.99
C ALA A 104 -6.05 -7.11 -2.40
N LEU A 105 -4.96 -6.51 -2.86
CA LEU A 105 -4.34 -6.78 -4.15
C LEU A 105 -3.21 -7.78 -3.98
N VAL A 106 -3.21 -8.83 -4.80
CA VAL A 106 -2.19 -9.89 -4.80
C VAL A 106 -1.36 -9.80 -6.06
N GLY A 107 -0.04 -9.99 -5.92
CA GLY A 107 0.89 -10.04 -7.04
C GLY A 107 1.53 -8.69 -7.38
N MET A 108 1.34 -7.68 -6.56
CA MET A 108 2.07 -6.41 -6.65
C MET A 108 3.53 -6.63 -6.22
N LYS A 109 4.49 -6.08 -6.98
CA LYS A 109 5.92 -6.35 -6.71
C LYS A 109 6.66 -5.20 -6.06
N ASN A 110 6.34 -3.98 -6.46
CA ASN A 110 7.08 -2.78 -6.07
C ASN A 110 6.16 -1.76 -5.36
N VAL A 111 5.27 -2.26 -4.51
CA VAL A 111 4.37 -1.42 -3.73
C VAL A 111 4.72 -1.54 -2.25
N THR A 112 4.80 -0.39 -1.59
CA THR A 112 4.99 -0.28 -0.15
C THR A 112 3.83 0.46 0.50
N THR A 113 3.74 0.37 1.81
CA THR A 113 2.75 1.11 2.58
C THR A 113 2.93 2.61 2.38
N GLY A 114 1.84 3.30 2.06
CA GLY A 114 1.82 4.74 1.75
C GLY A 114 1.89 5.08 0.27
N ASP A 115 2.11 4.11 -0.63
CA ASP A 115 2.16 4.37 -2.06
C ASP A 115 0.75 4.69 -2.61
N THR A 116 0.70 5.63 -3.56
CA THR A 116 -0.51 5.94 -4.32
C THR A 116 -0.56 5.13 -5.61
N LEU A 117 -1.68 4.48 -5.83
CA LEU A 117 -1.98 3.72 -7.05
C LEU A 117 -3.08 4.44 -7.83
N CYS A 118 -2.85 4.72 -9.11
CA CYS A 118 -3.80 5.47 -9.93
C CYS A 118 -3.87 4.98 -11.36
N ASP A 119 -4.81 5.54 -12.11
CA ASP A 119 -4.91 5.34 -13.56
C ASP A 119 -3.70 5.99 -14.26
N THR A 120 -3.18 5.31 -15.28
CA THR A 120 -2.03 5.80 -16.06
C THR A 120 -2.34 7.07 -16.86
N SER A 121 -3.61 7.37 -17.12
CA SER A 121 -4.05 8.54 -17.87
C SER A 121 -4.13 9.83 -17.05
N LYS A 122 -4.30 9.69 -15.72
CA LYS A 122 -4.44 10.83 -14.79
C LYS A 122 -3.60 10.58 -13.54
N PRO A 123 -2.27 10.74 -13.63
CA PRO A 123 -1.40 10.54 -12.49
C PRO A 123 -1.70 11.53 -11.37
N VAL A 124 -1.90 11.02 -10.15
CA VAL A 124 -2.15 11.80 -8.95
C VAL A 124 -1.35 11.20 -7.78
N ILE A 125 -1.02 12.02 -6.80
CA ILE A 125 -0.43 11.58 -5.53
C ILE A 125 -1.42 11.97 -4.43
N LEU A 126 -1.92 10.97 -3.72
CA LEU A 126 -2.75 11.18 -2.53
C LEU A 126 -1.88 11.66 -1.37
N GLU A 127 -2.50 12.15 -0.32
CA GLU A 127 -1.80 12.59 0.87
C GLU A 127 -0.83 11.52 1.37
N LYS A 128 0.42 11.93 1.56
CA LYS A 128 1.48 11.01 2.00
C LYS A 128 1.31 10.74 3.49
N MET A 129 1.26 9.46 3.85
CA MET A 129 1.26 9.06 5.26
C MET A 129 2.62 9.40 5.89
N GLU A 130 2.58 10.08 7.02
CA GLU A 130 3.77 10.35 7.84
C GLU A 130 3.95 9.24 8.86
N PHE A 131 5.13 8.65 8.89
CA PHE A 131 5.49 7.62 9.85
C PHE A 131 6.52 8.18 10.83
N PRO A 132 6.39 7.89 12.14
CA PRO A 132 7.36 8.34 13.12
C PRO A 132 8.72 7.66 12.88
N ASP A 133 9.78 8.39 13.15
CA ASP A 133 11.12 7.80 13.16
C ASP A 133 11.27 6.79 14.30
N PRO A 134 11.96 5.66 14.06
CA PRO A 134 12.21 4.68 15.10
C PRO A 134 13.05 5.28 16.23
N VAL A 135 12.67 4.97 17.48
CA VAL A 135 13.35 5.49 18.70
C VAL A 135 14.18 4.42 19.41
N ILE A 136 14.12 3.17 18.96
CA ILE A 136 14.83 2.03 19.53
C ILE A 136 15.61 1.33 18.41
N GLU A 137 16.86 1.03 18.67
CA GLU A 137 17.72 0.24 17.80
C GLU A 137 18.15 -1.04 18.52
N VAL A 138 18.19 -2.13 17.77
CA VAL A 138 18.61 -3.44 18.31
C VAL A 138 19.55 -4.08 17.28
N ALA A 139 20.75 -4.46 17.72
CA ALA A 139 21.64 -5.25 16.90
C ALA A 139 21.15 -6.69 16.80
N VAL A 140 21.11 -7.23 15.59
CA VAL A 140 20.75 -8.62 15.31
C VAL A 140 21.86 -9.34 14.61
N GLU A 141 22.14 -10.57 15.07
CA GLU A 141 23.13 -11.46 14.48
C GLU A 141 22.50 -12.84 14.25
N PRO A 142 22.76 -13.49 13.12
CA PRO A 142 22.30 -14.85 12.90
C PRO A 142 23.12 -15.84 13.74
N LYS A 143 22.48 -16.89 14.24
CA LYS A 143 23.17 -17.93 15.02
C LYS A 143 24.19 -18.73 14.20
N THR A 144 23.98 -18.84 12.90
CA THR A 144 24.88 -19.57 11.98
C THR A 144 25.15 -18.74 10.73
N LYS A 145 26.30 -18.95 10.10
CA LYS A 145 26.64 -18.30 8.83
C LYS A 145 25.63 -18.62 7.71
N ALA A 146 25.02 -19.79 7.72
CA ALA A 146 24.01 -20.19 6.75
C ALA A 146 22.68 -19.40 6.88
N ASP A 147 22.45 -18.76 8.01
CA ASP A 147 21.22 -18.01 8.26
C ASP A 147 21.33 -16.52 7.87
N TYR A 148 22.51 -16.04 7.47
CA TYR A 148 22.72 -14.65 7.05
C TYR A 148 21.81 -14.25 5.90
N GLU A 149 21.73 -15.08 4.87
CA GLU A 149 20.88 -14.81 3.71
C GLU A 149 19.39 -14.80 4.07
N LYS A 150 18.96 -15.74 4.91
CA LYS A 150 17.57 -15.81 5.40
C LYS A 150 17.23 -14.58 6.27
N MET A 151 18.16 -14.16 7.12
CA MET A 151 18.00 -12.96 7.94
C MET A 151 17.83 -11.73 7.06
N GLY A 152 18.71 -11.52 6.07
CA GLY A 152 18.61 -10.39 5.14
C GLY A 152 17.26 -10.37 4.38
N GLN A 153 16.79 -11.52 3.91
CA GLN A 153 15.48 -11.64 3.26
C GLN A 153 14.33 -11.33 4.23
N ALA A 154 14.41 -11.79 5.48
CA ALA A 154 13.38 -11.53 6.49
C ALA A 154 13.32 -10.05 6.87
N LEU A 155 14.47 -9.42 7.10
CA LEU A 155 14.57 -7.98 7.39
C LEU A 155 14.06 -7.13 6.22
N GLY A 156 14.38 -7.51 4.98
CA GLY A 156 13.86 -6.86 3.78
C GLY A 156 12.32 -6.93 3.66
N ARG A 157 11.72 -8.05 4.05
CA ARG A 157 10.24 -8.19 4.09
C ARG A 157 9.64 -7.30 5.18
N LEU A 158 10.21 -7.28 6.38
CA LEU A 158 9.74 -6.41 7.46
C LEU A 158 9.79 -4.94 7.08
N ALA A 159 10.87 -4.49 6.40
CA ALA A 159 10.99 -3.12 5.92
C ALA A 159 9.97 -2.75 4.81
N GLN A 160 9.45 -3.74 4.07
CA GLN A 160 8.35 -3.53 3.12
C GLN A 160 6.99 -3.42 3.81
N GLU A 161 6.80 -4.15 4.90
CA GLU A 161 5.53 -4.17 5.66
C GLU A 161 5.37 -2.96 6.56
N ASP A 162 6.46 -2.58 7.25
CA ASP A 162 6.47 -1.49 8.23
C ASP A 162 7.38 -0.34 7.78
N PRO A 163 6.83 0.80 7.37
CA PRO A 163 7.61 1.96 6.94
C PRO A 163 8.44 2.61 8.04
N SER A 164 8.14 2.33 9.32
CA SER A 164 8.94 2.80 10.47
C SER A 164 10.14 1.89 10.75
N PHE A 165 10.14 0.66 10.19
CA PHE A 165 11.22 -0.30 10.38
C PHE A 165 12.38 0.00 9.43
N ARG A 166 13.54 0.29 9.99
CA ARG A 166 14.77 0.59 9.24
C ARG A 166 15.84 -0.45 9.53
N VAL A 167 16.57 -0.83 8.50
CA VAL A 167 17.72 -1.73 8.60
C VAL A 167 18.96 -0.98 8.17
N ALA A 168 19.95 -0.95 9.03
CA ALA A 168 21.26 -0.39 8.73
C ALA A 168 22.35 -1.34 9.20
N THR A 169 23.51 -1.29 8.56
CA THR A 169 24.72 -1.99 9.05
C THR A 169 25.66 -0.93 9.59
N ASP A 170 26.07 -1.08 10.82
CA ASP A 170 27.05 -0.19 11.45
C ASP A 170 28.41 -0.40 10.80
N GLU A 171 29.02 0.68 10.30
CA GLU A 171 30.30 0.64 9.58
C GLU A 171 31.48 0.29 10.48
N GLU A 172 31.41 0.61 11.79
CA GLU A 172 32.50 0.35 12.72
C GLU A 172 32.46 -1.09 13.26
N SER A 173 31.30 -1.56 13.68
CA SER A 173 31.15 -2.90 14.29
C SER A 173 30.81 -3.99 13.27
N GLY A 174 30.28 -3.62 12.09
CA GLY A 174 29.75 -4.53 11.08
C GLY A 174 28.46 -5.23 11.50
N GLN A 175 27.82 -4.79 12.58
CA GLN A 175 26.53 -5.33 13.07
C GLN A 175 25.35 -4.77 12.27
N THR A 176 24.31 -5.55 12.10
CA THR A 176 23.05 -5.16 11.44
C THR A 176 21.97 -4.93 12.44
#